data_eb8eec890554bf2661645eaddb0d42d7
#
_entry.id   eb8eec890554bf2661645eaddb0d42d7
#
_cell.length_a   1.000
_cell.length_b   1.000
_cell.length_c   1.000
_cell.angle_alpha   90.00
_cell.angle_beta   90.00
_cell.angle_gamma   90.00
#
_symmetry.space_group_name_H-M   'P 1'
#
loop_
_entity.id
_entity.type
_entity.pdbx_description
1 polymer ?
#
loop_
_entity_poly.entity_id
_entity_poly.type
_entity_poly.pdbx_seq_one_letter_code
_entity_poly.pdbx_strand_id
1 'polypeptide(L)'
;TFLHPYQTAEIFCEGEKVGYLGKVSYEIMDELDMRVPAYVMEIDLASLKKWYGKEQIFTPLPKYAEEKRDFAFVVDKNITCAQIENGIKEACDYVTDVTLFDVYEGIQLGPDKKSMAFSVVFTPADEEFTAERVEGFVKKILKNLEKTLDIRLRA
;
A
#
# COMPACT_ATOMS: atom_id res chain seq x y z
N THR A 1 0.11 20.46 -18.31
CA THR A 1 -0.84 19.34 -18.07
C THR A 1 -2.16 19.91 -17.61
N PHE A 2 -3.26 19.38 -18.11
CA PHE A 2 -4.61 19.83 -17.72
C PHE A 2 -5.05 19.28 -16.34
N LEU A 3 -4.23 18.44 -15.70
CA LEU A 3 -4.47 17.88 -14.38
C LEU A 3 -3.74 18.67 -13.28
N HIS A 4 -4.32 18.63 -12.10
CA HIS A 4 -3.77 19.23 -10.89
C HIS A 4 -2.44 18.53 -10.52
N PRO A 5 -1.34 19.26 -10.23
CA PRO A 5 -0.02 18.68 -10.07
C PRO A 5 0.13 17.70 -8.88
N TYR A 6 -0.73 17.82 -7.85
CA TYR A 6 -0.66 17.01 -6.64
C TYR A 6 -1.87 16.10 -6.42
N GLN A 7 -2.87 16.13 -7.33
CA GLN A 7 -4.08 15.31 -7.23
C GLN A 7 -4.27 14.49 -8.51
N THR A 8 -3.22 13.77 -8.87
CA THR A 8 -3.17 12.85 -10.02
C THR A 8 -2.52 11.54 -9.61
N ALA A 9 -2.90 10.48 -10.31
CA ALA A 9 -2.29 9.16 -10.17
C ALA A 9 -2.17 8.49 -11.54
N GLU A 10 -1.15 7.68 -11.71
CA GLU A 10 -1.02 6.77 -12.83
C GLU A 10 -1.67 5.43 -12.49
N ILE A 11 -2.28 4.81 -13.50
CA ILE A 11 -2.94 3.51 -13.36
C ILE A 11 -2.04 2.46 -14.01
N PHE A 12 -1.70 1.44 -13.24
CA PHE A 12 -0.89 0.31 -13.72
C PHE A 12 -1.69 -0.98 -13.65
N CYS A 13 -1.47 -1.85 -14.64
CA CYS A 13 -1.94 -3.23 -14.63
C CYS A 13 -0.71 -4.13 -14.80
N GLU A 14 -0.45 -4.99 -13.81
CA GLU A 14 0.71 -5.89 -13.79
C GLU A 14 2.06 -5.20 -14.12
N GLY A 15 2.25 -3.98 -13.59
CA GLY A 15 3.45 -3.19 -13.80
C GLY A 15 3.51 -2.39 -15.10
N GLU A 16 2.54 -2.54 -16.02
CA GLU A 16 2.41 -1.73 -17.24
C GLU A 16 1.44 -0.57 -17.01
N LYS A 17 1.85 0.65 -17.37
CA LYS A 17 0.99 1.82 -17.29
C LYS A 17 -0.13 1.71 -18.32
N VAL A 18 -1.37 1.73 -17.83
CA VAL A 18 -2.56 1.61 -18.68
C VAL A 18 -3.43 2.88 -18.69
N GLY A 19 -3.08 3.87 -17.87
CA GLY A 19 -3.85 5.10 -17.85
C GLY A 19 -3.42 6.05 -16.73
N TYR A 20 -4.28 7.03 -16.50
CA TYR A 20 -4.14 7.99 -15.41
C TYR A 20 -5.50 8.48 -14.94
N LEU A 21 -5.53 9.03 -13.75
CA LEU A 21 -6.69 9.72 -13.20
C LEU A 21 -6.23 10.97 -12.44
N GLY A 22 -7.12 11.95 -12.32
CA GLY A 22 -6.78 13.13 -11.54
C GLY A 22 -7.86 14.19 -11.55
N LYS A 23 -7.66 15.16 -10.67
CA LYS A 23 -8.46 16.37 -10.65
C LYS A 23 -8.04 17.28 -11.80
N VAL A 24 -8.99 17.93 -12.45
CA VAL A 24 -8.70 18.99 -13.43
C VAL A 24 -8.02 20.17 -12.75
N SER A 25 -7.03 20.78 -13.39
CA SER A 25 -6.31 21.93 -12.84
C SER A 25 -7.26 23.12 -12.61
N TYR A 26 -6.95 23.95 -11.62
CA TYR A 26 -7.75 25.14 -11.35
C TYR A 26 -7.79 26.11 -12.52
N GLU A 27 -6.69 26.23 -13.27
CA GLU A 27 -6.61 27.07 -14.46
C GLU A 27 -7.66 26.69 -15.52
N ILE A 28 -7.77 25.39 -15.83
CA ILE A 28 -8.78 24.89 -16.78
C ILE A 28 -10.20 25.03 -16.22
N MET A 29 -10.35 24.80 -14.92
CA MET A 29 -11.67 24.97 -14.28
C MET A 29 -12.15 26.43 -14.36
N ASP A 30 -11.26 27.40 -14.17
CA ASP A 30 -11.55 28.81 -14.29
C ASP A 30 -11.88 29.21 -15.73
N GLU A 31 -11.10 28.73 -16.72
CA GLU A 31 -11.35 28.97 -18.15
C GLU A 31 -12.72 28.45 -18.62
N LEU A 32 -13.18 27.33 -18.02
CA LEU A 32 -14.45 26.69 -18.36
C LEU A 32 -15.62 27.12 -17.44
N ASP A 33 -15.42 28.11 -16.56
CA ASP A 33 -16.39 28.56 -15.52
C ASP A 33 -16.97 27.37 -14.70
N MET A 34 -16.12 26.42 -14.36
CA MET A 34 -16.51 25.24 -13.57
C MET A 34 -16.54 25.58 -12.09
N ARG A 35 -17.73 25.48 -11.47
CA ARG A 35 -17.96 25.82 -10.04
C ARG A 35 -17.71 24.68 -9.07
N VAL A 36 -17.58 23.47 -9.59
CA VAL A 36 -17.36 22.25 -8.80
C VAL A 36 -16.11 21.51 -9.30
N PRO A 37 -15.36 20.86 -8.40
CA PRO A 37 -14.21 20.06 -8.82
C PRO A 37 -14.61 18.94 -9.79
N ALA A 38 -13.87 18.83 -10.91
CA ALA A 38 -14.00 17.72 -11.85
C ALA A 38 -12.81 16.78 -11.71
N TYR A 39 -13.10 15.50 -11.80
CA TYR A 39 -12.09 14.44 -11.86
C TYR A 39 -12.27 13.69 -13.16
N VAL A 40 -11.15 13.38 -13.81
CA VAL A 40 -11.12 12.67 -15.08
C VAL A 40 -10.24 11.43 -14.98
N MET A 41 -10.57 10.43 -15.76
CA MET A 41 -9.77 9.21 -15.89
C MET A 41 -9.69 8.86 -17.38
N GLU A 42 -8.49 8.48 -17.83
CA GLU A 42 -8.26 7.95 -19.17
C GLU A 42 -7.56 6.60 -19.06
N ILE A 43 -8.08 5.62 -19.79
CA ILE A 43 -7.53 4.26 -19.80
C ILE A 43 -7.32 3.82 -21.25
N ASP A 44 -6.14 3.30 -21.56
CA ASP A 44 -5.83 2.64 -22.81
C ASP A 44 -6.41 1.21 -22.82
N LEU A 45 -7.55 1.07 -23.49
CA LEU A 45 -8.22 -0.22 -23.62
C LEU A 45 -7.40 -1.25 -24.42
N ALA A 46 -6.53 -0.80 -25.34
CA ALA A 46 -5.68 -1.71 -26.09
C ALA A 46 -4.65 -2.37 -25.19
N SER A 47 -4.06 -1.60 -24.28
CA SER A 47 -3.16 -2.13 -23.24
C SER A 47 -3.90 -3.06 -22.28
N LEU A 48 -5.11 -2.72 -21.83
CA LEU A 48 -5.91 -3.59 -20.96
C LEU A 48 -6.33 -4.90 -21.62
N LYS A 49 -6.53 -4.94 -22.94
CA LYS A 49 -6.92 -6.15 -23.67
C LYS A 49 -5.98 -7.32 -23.47
N LYS A 50 -4.69 -7.08 -23.22
CA LYS A 50 -3.69 -8.11 -22.93
C LYS A 50 -4.04 -8.92 -21.68
N TRP A 51 -4.80 -8.34 -20.76
CA TRP A 51 -5.16 -8.91 -19.47
C TRP A 51 -6.58 -9.50 -19.46
N TYR A 52 -7.34 -9.26 -20.53
CA TYR A 52 -8.70 -9.78 -20.69
C TYR A 52 -8.67 -11.30 -20.89
N GLY A 53 -9.54 -12.00 -20.19
CA GLY A 53 -9.72 -13.46 -20.37
C GLY A 53 -8.66 -14.31 -19.66
N LYS A 54 -7.82 -13.76 -18.78
CA LYS A 54 -7.01 -14.57 -17.88
C LYS A 54 -7.94 -15.44 -17.02
N GLU A 55 -7.71 -16.74 -17.03
CA GLU A 55 -8.47 -17.68 -16.20
C GLU A 55 -8.25 -17.34 -14.72
N GLN A 56 -9.35 -17.23 -13.98
CA GLN A 56 -9.28 -17.16 -12.53
C GLN A 56 -8.94 -18.55 -11.99
N ILE A 57 -7.73 -18.68 -11.45
CA ILE A 57 -7.30 -19.92 -10.80
C ILE A 57 -7.94 -19.96 -9.41
N PHE A 58 -8.66 -21.04 -9.14
CA PHE A 58 -9.22 -21.26 -7.79
C PHE A 58 -8.09 -21.40 -6.79
N THR A 59 -8.07 -20.54 -5.78
CA THR A 59 -7.17 -20.64 -4.63
C THR A 59 -7.94 -21.29 -3.49
N PRO A 60 -7.53 -22.48 -3.01
CA PRO A 60 -8.17 -23.13 -1.87
C PRO A 60 -8.13 -22.22 -0.64
N LEU A 61 -9.18 -22.30 0.18
CA LEU A 61 -9.16 -21.61 1.47
C LEU A 61 -8.03 -22.17 2.35
N PRO A 62 -7.41 -21.33 3.18
CA PRO A 62 -6.41 -21.78 4.12
C PRO A 62 -6.95 -22.91 5.00
N LYS A 63 -6.16 -23.97 5.19
CA LYS A 63 -6.54 -25.11 6.00
C LYS A 63 -6.48 -24.81 7.51
N TYR A 64 -5.64 -23.87 7.88
CA TYR A 64 -5.39 -23.45 9.26
C TYR A 64 -5.77 -21.99 9.45
N ALA A 65 -6.03 -21.58 10.70
CA ALA A 65 -6.38 -20.21 11.02
C ALA A 65 -5.25 -19.23 10.69
N GLU A 66 -5.63 -18.11 10.10
CA GLU A 66 -4.72 -17.00 9.85
C GLU A 66 -4.41 -16.25 11.16
N GLU A 67 -3.19 -15.74 11.26
CA GLU A 67 -2.76 -14.88 12.34
C GLU A 67 -2.66 -13.44 11.88
N LYS A 68 -3.26 -12.52 12.62
CA LYS A 68 -3.26 -11.10 12.32
C LYS A 68 -2.46 -10.33 13.37
N ARG A 69 -1.62 -9.38 12.92
CA ARG A 69 -0.86 -8.48 13.79
C ARG A 69 -0.92 -7.07 13.25
N ASP A 70 -1.13 -6.13 14.15
CA ASP A 70 -1.14 -4.71 13.83
C ASP A 70 0.16 -4.06 14.29
N PHE A 71 0.71 -3.20 13.43
CA PHE A 71 1.95 -2.47 13.65
C PHE A 71 1.72 -0.99 13.43
N ALA A 72 2.22 -0.15 14.32
CA ALA A 72 2.28 1.28 14.11
C ALA A 72 3.74 1.74 14.03
N PHE A 73 4.09 2.39 12.92
CA PHE A 73 5.44 2.86 12.66
C PHE A 73 5.48 4.38 12.65
N VAL A 74 6.51 4.96 13.27
CA VAL A 74 6.83 6.39 13.10
C VAL A 74 7.92 6.49 12.05
N VAL A 75 7.63 7.17 10.96
CA VAL A 75 8.47 7.24 9.77
C VAL A 75 8.63 8.68 9.28
N ASP A 76 9.66 8.94 8.49
CA ASP A 76 9.79 10.20 7.76
C ASP A 76 8.66 10.37 6.75
N LYS A 77 8.22 11.61 6.51
CA LYS A 77 7.11 11.91 5.58
C LYS A 77 7.38 11.45 4.15
N ASN A 78 8.66 11.38 3.74
CA ASN A 78 9.07 10.90 2.42
C ASN A 78 8.96 9.39 2.24
N ILE A 79 8.88 8.61 3.33
CA ILE A 79 8.67 7.15 3.25
C ILE A 79 7.25 6.88 2.76
N THR A 80 7.14 6.12 1.67
CA THR A 80 5.85 5.76 1.08
C THR A 80 5.26 4.51 1.72
N CYS A 81 3.94 4.37 1.63
CA CYS A 81 3.23 3.15 2.04
C CYS A 81 3.81 1.91 1.33
N ALA A 82 4.00 1.99 0.02
CA ALA A 82 4.52 0.89 -0.78
C ALA A 82 5.92 0.41 -0.34
N GLN A 83 6.79 1.31 0.12
CA GLN A 83 8.12 0.92 0.63
C GLN A 83 7.99 0.07 1.90
N ILE A 84 7.06 0.43 2.81
CA ILE A 84 6.82 -0.33 4.04
C ILE A 84 6.17 -1.68 3.72
N GLU A 85 5.13 -1.69 2.89
CA GLU A 85 4.46 -2.93 2.46
C GLU A 85 5.43 -3.92 1.81
N ASN A 86 6.28 -3.44 0.89
CA ASN A 86 7.28 -4.28 0.24
C ASN A 86 8.29 -4.82 1.26
N GLY A 87 8.78 -3.97 2.17
CA GLY A 87 9.70 -4.39 3.22
C GLY A 87 9.09 -5.44 4.18
N ILE A 88 7.79 -5.38 4.45
CA ILE A 88 7.07 -6.39 5.23
C ILE A 88 6.99 -7.72 4.45
N LYS A 89 6.54 -7.67 3.18
CA LYS A 89 6.37 -8.85 2.32
C LYS A 89 7.69 -9.55 2.04
N GLU A 90 8.76 -8.80 1.75
CA GLU A 90 10.09 -9.35 1.50
C GLU A 90 10.72 -10.04 2.73
N ALA A 91 10.32 -9.62 3.93
CA ALA A 91 10.86 -10.19 5.16
C ALA A 91 10.29 -11.55 5.53
N CYS A 92 9.09 -11.91 5.03
CA CYS A 92 8.40 -13.14 5.44
C CYS A 92 7.43 -13.64 4.37
N ASP A 93 7.71 -14.81 3.82
CA ASP A 93 6.91 -15.47 2.77
C ASP A 93 5.48 -15.88 3.23
N TYR A 94 5.23 -15.91 4.53
CA TYR A 94 3.92 -16.24 5.09
C TYR A 94 2.98 -15.02 5.16
N VAL A 95 3.45 -13.82 4.81
CA VAL A 95 2.62 -12.62 4.72
C VAL A 95 1.79 -12.68 3.44
N THR A 96 0.48 -12.77 3.60
CA THR A 96 -0.47 -12.82 2.48
C THR A 96 -1.19 -11.51 2.24
N ASP A 97 -1.37 -10.71 3.29
CA ASP A 97 -1.97 -9.38 3.18
C ASP A 97 -1.28 -8.36 4.08
N VAL A 98 -1.18 -7.14 3.58
CA VAL A 98 -0.69 -5.97 4.32
C VAL A 98 -1.61 -4.81 3.99
N THR A 99 -2.37 -4.36 4.97
CA THR A 99 -3.35 -3.28 4.80
C THR A 99 -2.97 -2.08 5.66
N LEU A 100 -2.77 -0.91 5.05
CA LEU A 100 -2.68 0.37 5.77
C LEU A 100 -4.08 0.76 6.23
N PHE A 101 -4.28 0.98 7.53
CA PHE A 101 -5.58 1.36 8.07
C PHE A 101 -5.61 2.71 8.77
N ASP A 102 -4.45 3.29 9.12
CA ASP A 102 -4.38 4.63 9.72
C ASP A 102 -3.10 5.38 9.32
N VAL A 103 -3.24 6.68 9.08
CA VAL A 103 -2.12 7.62 8.89
C VAL A 103 -2.36 8.84 9.77
N TYR A 104 -1.46 9.09 10.70
CA TYR A 104 -1.53 10.20 11.61
C TYR A 104 -0.33 11.14 11.46
N GLU A 105 -0.61 12.43 11.32
CA GLU A 105 0.37 13.50 11.37
C GLU A 105 -0.01 14.45 12.51
N GLY A 106 0.91 14.70 13.42
CA GLY A 106 0.64 15.56 14.56
C GLY A 106 1.90 16.14 15.19
N ILE A 107 1.73 17.22 15.93
CA ILE A 107 2.82 17.97 16.59
C ILE A 107 3.67 17.05 17.47
N GLN A 108 3.08 16.02 18.05
CA GLN A 108 3.75 15.05 18.93
C GLN A 108 4.81 14.21 18.23
N LEU A 109 4.70 14.02 16.90
CA LEU A 109 5.64 13.24 16.10
C LEU A 109 6.79 14.08 15.54
N GLY A 110 6.64 15.41 15.57
CA GLY A 110 7.55 16.35 14.91
C GLY A 110 7.11 16.71 13.47
N PRO A 111 7.69 17.78 12.89
CA PRO A 111 7.21 18.34 11.62
C PRO A 111 7.45 17.44 10.42
N ASP A 112 8.48 16.59 10.47
CA ASP A 112 8.92 15.77 9.33
C ASP A 112 8.55 14.29 9.47
N LYS A 113 7.76 13.94 10.49
CA LYS A 113 7.35 12.56 10.78
C LYS A 113 5.84 12.37 10.60
N LYS A 114 5.49 11.13 10.27
CA LYS A 114 4.12 10.62 10.28
C LYS A 114 4.09 9.24 10.95
N SER A 115 2.95 8.87 11.50
CA SER A 115 2.67 7.51 11.97
C SER A 115 1.82 6.80 10.93
N MET A 116 2.20 5.58 10.58
CA MET A 116 1.44 4.73 9.67
C MET A 116 1.15 3.40 10.36
N ALA A 117 -0.12 3.00 10.39
CA ALA A 117 -0.56 1.77 11.03
C ALA A 117 -1.00 0.72 9.99
N PHE A 118 -0.40 -0.45 10.09
CA PHE A 118 -0.59 -1.57 9.18
C PHE A 118 -1.14 -2.78 9.90
N SER A 119 -2.08 -3.44 9.27
CA SER A 119 -2.52 -4.78 9.63
C SER A 119 -1.86 -5.79 8.70
N VAL A 120 -1.18 -6.77 9.27
CA VAL A 120 -0.46 -7.82 8.55
C VAL A 120 -1.09 -9.16 8.83
N VAL A 121 -1.43 -9.90 7.78
CA VAL A 121 -2.00 -11.24 7.87
C VAL A 121 -0.94 -12.27 7.50
N PHE A 122 -0.77 -13.25 8.37
CA PHE A 122 0.09 -14.41 8.16
C PHE A 122 -0.79 -15.63 7.91
N THR A 123 -0.62 -16.28 6.77
CA THR A 123 -1.40 -17.47 6.40
C THR A 123 -0.51 -18.71 6.44
N PRO A 124 -0.86 -19.71 7.26
CA PRO A 124 -0.15 -20.98 7.31
C PRO A 124 -0.33 -21.80 6.02
N ALA A 125 0.76 -22.38 5.50
CA ALA A 125 0.69 -23.26 4.34
C ALA A 125 0.40 -24.73 4.73
N ASP A 126 1.23 -25.28 5.61
CA ASP A 126 1.24 -26.72 5.87
C ASP A 126 0.88 -27.10 7.31
N GLU A 127 1.11 -26.22 8.27
CA GLU A 127 0.86 -26.47 9.71
C GLU A 127 0.44 -25.21 10.44
N GLU A 128 -0.29 -25.33 11.53
CA GLU A 128 -0.72 -24.23 12.38
C GLU A 128 0.49 -23.48 12.97
N PHE A 129 0.38 -22.15 13.07
CA PHE A 129 1.44 -21.35 13.68
C PHE A 129 1.40 -21.40 15.20
N THR A 130 2.55 -21.65 15.82
CA THR A 130 2.73 -21.39 17.25
C THR A 130 2.97 -19.92 17.52
N ALA A 131 2.68 -19.46 18.73
CA ALA A 131 2.92 -18.08 19.15
C ALA A 131 4.39 -17.66 18.96
N GLU A 132 5.34 -18.55 19.30
CA GLU A 132 6.77 -18.29 19.14
C GLU A 132 7.16 -18.12 17.67
N ARG A 133 6.51 -18.88 16.77
CA ARG A 133 6.78 -18.78 15.32
C ARG A 133 6.31 -17.45 14.78
N VAL A 134 5.12 -17.00 15.18
CA VAL A 134 4.59 -15.68 14.77
C VAL A 134 5.46 -14.54 15.32
N GLU A 135 5.90 -14.63 16.58
CA GLU A 135 6.87 -13.67 17.13
C GLU A 135 8.19 -13.65 16.35
N GLY A 136 8.62 -14.81 15.86
CA GLY A 136 9.79 -14.92 14.97
C GLY A 136 9.60 -14.16 13.67
N PHE A 137 8.41 -14.23 13.05
CA PHE A 137 8.07 -13.46 11.85
C PHE A 137 8.07 -11.96 12.12
N VAL A 138 7.43 -11.56 13.22
CA VAL A 138 7.43 -10.15 13.66
C VAL A 138 8.84 -9.60 13.81
N LYS A 139 9.73 -10.34 14.51
CA LYS A 139 11.14 -9.93 14.68
C LYS A 139 11.88 -9.79 13.34
N LYS A 140 11.64 -10.69 12.37
CA LYS A 140 12.25 -10.60 11.04
C LYS A 140 11.77 -9.34 10.29
N ILE A 141 10.48 -9.07 10.31
CA ILE A 141 9.88 -7.89 9.68
C ILE A 141 10.48 -6.62 10.28
N LEU A 142 10.47 -6.47 11.60
CA LEU A 142 11.00 -5.30 12.28
C LEU A 142 12.48 -5.07 11.97
N LYS A 143 13.29 -6.15 12.00
CA LYS A 143 14.71 -6.09 11.67
C LYS A 143 14.94 -5.68 10.21
N ASN A 144 14.11 -6.15 9.28
CA ASN A 144 14.22 -5.77 7.88
C ASN A 144 13.88 -4.29 7.67
N LEU A 145 12.78 -3.82 8.23
CA LEU A 145 12.36 -2.42 8.14
C LEU A 145 13.35 -1.46 8.81
N GLU A 146 13.91 -1.83 9.96
CA GLU A 146 14.97 -1.04 10.60
C GLU A 146 16.22 -0.95 9.71
N LYS A 147 16.63 -2.07 9.10
CA LYS A 147 17.84 -2.12 8.26
C LYS A 147 17.67 -1.36 6.93
N THR A 148 16.49 -1.45 6.29
CA THR A 148 16.26 -0.92 4.94
C THR A 148 15.74 0.49 4.92
N LEU A 149 14.95 0.88 5.92
CA LEU A 149 14.21 2.14 5.95
C LEU A 149 14.44 2.95 7.24
N ASP A 150 15.28 2.46 8.17
CA ASP A 150 15.50 3.05 9.51
C ASP A 150 14.19 3.30 10.29
N ILE A 151 13.24 2.38 10.15
CA ILE A 151 11.92 2.45 10.74
C ILE A 151 11.90 1.73 12.10
N ARG A 152 11.21 2.32 13.08
CA ARG A 152 10.97 1.72 14.39
C ARG A 152 9.49 1.68 14.74
N LEU A 153 9.11 0.67 15.52
CA LEU A 153 7.78 0.61 16.10
C LEU A 153 7.52 1.85 16.97
N ARG A 154 6.29 2.34 16.87
CA ARG A 154 5.78 3.32 17.82
C ARG A 154 5.58 2.61 19.17
N ALA A 155 6.25 3.12 20.20
CA ALA A 155 6.04 2.69 21.58
C ALA A 155 4.68 3.12 22.12
#